data_4e43ed44a785de5774e21d17d601b3ab
#
_entry.id   4e43ed44a785de5774e21d17d601b3ab
#
_cell.length_a   1.000
_cell.length_b   1.000
_cell.length_c   1.000
_cell.angle_alpha   90.00
_cell.angle_beta   90.00
_cell.angle_gamma   90.00
#
_symmetry.space_group_name_H-M   'P 1'
#
loop_
_entity.id
_entity.type
_entity.pdbx_description
1 polymer ?
#
loop_
_entity_poly.entity_id
_entity_poly.type
_entity_poly.pdbx_seq_one_letter_code
_entity_poly.pdbx_strand_id
1 'polypeptide(L)'
;MKFLFVLSALASLAAAQSVVIQAPAPGTTFAPGQQFVVDVDRPDTITGSQDVSVAIGLLSCVGQAPPGTCDGVNTTEEIGTVLFAGPYTPQLRPGGADLFQNFTVSVPDGFQAGAAALSVAHFTLVGELAMPVLEVITETVFVS
;
A
#
# COMPACT_ATOMS: atom_id res chain seq x y z
N MET A 1 -35.01 9.32 17.51
CA MET A 1 -34.22 9.99 16.47
C MET A 1 -32.87 10.52 16.94
N LYS A 2 -32.30 10.04 18.03
CA LYS A 2 -30.95 10.49 18.50
C LYS A 2 -29.84 9.51 18.31
N PHE A 3 -30.04 8.40 17.58
CA PHE A 3 -29.03 7.33 17.41
C PHE A 3 -28.30 7.32 16.07
N LEU A 4 -28.60 8.24 15.15
CA LEU A 4 -28.02 8.27 13.80
C LEU A 4 -26.73 9.09 13.66
N PHE A 5 -26.33 9.84 14.70
CA PHE A 5 -25.14 10.71 14.61
C PHE A 5 -23.83 10.08 15.09
N VAL A 6 -23.87 8.90 15.70
CA VAL A 6 -22.67 8.26 16.28
C VAL A 6 -21.95 7.38 15.26
N LEU A 7 -22.63 6.94 14.18
CA LEU A 7 -22.03 6.04 13.19
C LEU A 7 -21.11 6.74 12.17
N SER A 8 -21.29 8.04 11.94
CA SER A 8 -20.47 8.77 10.95
C SER A 8 -19.10 9.20 11.46
N ALA A 9 -18.89 9.23 12.78
CA ALA A 9 -17.60 9.60 13.36
C ALA A 9 -16.56 8.46 13.36
N LEU A 10 -17.01 7.20 13.28
CA LEU A 10 -16.11 6.03 13.26
C LEU A 10 -15.50 5.75 11.88
N ALA A 11 -16.19 6.16 10.80
CA ALA A 11 -15.67 5.97 9.45
C ALA A 11 -14.52 6.92 9.08
N SER A 12 -14.47 8.10 9.72
CA SER A 12 -13.42 9.10 9.47
C SER A 12 -12.10 8.79 10.17
N LEU A 13 -12.10 7.96 11.20
CA LEU A 13 -10.88 7.60 11.94
C LEU A 13 -10.03 6.57 11.17
N ALA A 14 -10.64 5.71 10.35
CA ALA A 14 -9.92 4.71 9.56
C ALA A 14 -9.12 5.34 8.40
N ALA A 15 -9.63 6.43 7.81
CA ALA A 15 -8.95 7.14 6.72
C ALA A 15 -7.70 7.93 7.18
N ALA A 16 -7.64 8.31 8.47
CA ALA A 16 -6.56 9.12 9.03
C ALA A 16 -5.25 8.35 9.28
N GLN A 17 -5.27 7.00 9.18
CA GLN A 17 -4.12 6.13 9.44
C GLN A 17 -3.60 5.45 8.17
N SER A 18 -4.07 5.89 7.00
CA SER A 18 -3.70 5.31 5.72
C SER A 18 -2.27 5.67 5.33
N VAL A 19 -1.56 4.71 4.74
CA VAL A 19 -0.29 4.97 4.06
C VAL A 19 -0.53 5.29 2.59
N VAL A 20 0.49 5.85 1.94
CA VAL A 20 0.48 6.18 0.50
C VAL A 20 1.73 5.60 -0.13
N ILE A 21 1.61 5.15 -1.37
CA ILE A 21 2.77 4.81 -2.19
C ILE A 21 3.27 6.11 -2.84
N GLN A 22 4.32 6.69 -2.27
CA GLN A 22 4.91 7.92 -2.77
C GLN A 22 5.78 7.67 -4.00
N ALA A 23 6.41 6.52 -4.07
CA ALA A 23 7.13 6.03 -5.23
C ALA A 23 7.01 4.50 -5.31
N PRO A 24 7.00 3.92 -6.53
CA PRO A 24 7.07 4.58 -7.83
C PRO A 24 5.80 5.35 -8.17
N ALA A 25 5.86 6.23 -9.16
CA ALA A 25 4.66 6.88 -9.69
C ALA A 25 3.76 5.85 -10.39
N PRO A 26 2.42 5.98 -10.31
CA PRO A 26 1.51 5.13 -11.07
C PRO A 26 1.85 5.15 -12.57
N GLY A 27 1.78 4.00 -13.21
CA GLY A 27 2.11 3.87 -14.63
C GLY A 27 3.58 3.70 -14.96
N THR A 28 4.46 3.64 -13.97
CA THR A 28 5.88 3.37 -14.20
C THR A 28 6.07 1.98 -14.79
N THR A 29 7.00 1.86 -15.74
CA THR A 29 7.36 0.59 -16.39
C THR A 29 8.68 0.07 -15.86
N PHE A 30 8.71 -1.21 -15.51
CA PHE A 30 9.90 -1.93 -15.04
C PHE A 30 10.21 -3.12 -15.94
N ALA A 31 11.49 -3.43 -16.08
CA ALA A 31 11.91 -4.68 -16.71
C ALA A 31 11.91 -5.84 -15.69
N PRO A 32 11.71 -7.10 -16.12
CA PRO A 32 11.91 -8.25 -15.24
C PRO A 32 13.32 -8.22 -14.61
N GLY A 33 13.41 -8.52 -13.32
CA GLY A 33 14.66 -8.47 -12.57
C GLY A 33 15.11 -7.07 -12.14
N GLN A 34 14.45 -6.02 -12.60
CA GLN A 34 14.82 -4.64 -12.25
C GLN A 34 14.53 -4.36 -10.77
N GLN A 35 15.52 -3.76 -10.10
CA GLN A 35 15.34 -3.22 -8.76
C GLN A 35 14.66 -1.85 -8.81
N PHE A 36 13.81 -1.60 -7.84
CA PHE A 36 13.18 -0.29 -7.64
C PHE A 36 12.88 -0.06 -6.16
N VAL A 37 12.61 1.20 -5.83
CA VAL A 37 12.28 1.59 -4.46
C VAL A 37 10.77 1.81 -4.35
N VAL A 38 10.17 1.20 -3.33
CA VAL A 38 8.81 1.52 -2.89
C VAL A 38 8.92 2.43 -1.68
N ASP A 39 8.53 3.68 -1.85
CA ASP A 39 8.46 4.67 -0.77
C ASP A 39 7.06 4.62 -0.18
N VAL A 40 6.96 4.08 1.02
CA VAL A 40 5.71 4.00 1.77
C VAL A 40 5.68 5.15 2.75
N ASP A 41 4.83 6.12 2.47
CA ASP A 41 4.66 7.34 3.24
C ASP A 41 3.45 7.22 4.16
N ARG A 42 3.62 7.65 5.39
CA ARG A 42 2.54 7.74 6.36
C ARG A 42 2.33 9.21 6.73
N PRO A 43 1.30 9.84 6.14
CA PRO A 43 0.98 11.22 6.44
C PRO A 43 0.78 11.45 7.95
N ASP A 44 1.16 12.63 8.42
CA ASP A 44 0.98 13.01 9.81
C ASP A 44 -0.51 13.02 10.18
N THR A 45 -0.81 12.49 11.36
CA THR A 45 -2.18 12.42 11.88
C THR A 45 -2.23 12.83 13.33
N ILE A 46 -3.39 13.34 13.75
CA ILE A 46 -3.64 13.74 15.16
C ILE A 46 -4.00 12.56 16.06
N THR A 47 -4.36 11.41 15.48
CA THR A 47 -4.68 10.20 16.25
C THR A 47 -3.45 9.35 16.39
N GLY A 48 -3.09 8.96 17.61
CA GLY A 48 -1.97 8.07 17.89
C GLY A 48 -2.16 6.70 17.26
N SER A 49 -1.09 6.19 16.63
CA SER A 49 -1.05 4.85 16.08
C SER A 49 0.34 4.25 16.23
N GLN A 50 0.38 2.93 16.20
CA GLN A 50 1.62 2.17 16.19
C GLN A 50 1.68 1.35 14.90
N ASP A 51 2.60 1.71 14.02
CA ASP A 51 2.88 0.92 12.83
C ASP A 51 3.52 -0.41 13.22
N VAL A 52 3.09 -1.48 12.61
CA VAL A 52 3.58 -2.84 12.93
C VAL A 52 4.34 -3.41 11.75
N SER A 53 3.69 -3.57 10.60
CA SER A 53 4.29 -4.27 9.47
C SER A 53 3.70 -3.86 8.14
N VAL A 54 4.44 -4.17 7.08
CA VAL A 54 3.95 -4.11 5.71
C VAL A 54 4.29 -5.39 4.97
N ALA A 55 3.47 -5.71 3.97
CA ALA A 55 3.80 -6.65 2.91
C ALA A 55 3.63 -5.93 1.57
N ILE A 56 4.62 -6.06 0.70
CA ILE A 56 4.60 -5.47 -0.64
C ILE A 56 4.48 -6.61 -1.63
N GLY A 57 3.48 -6.54 -2.50
CA GLY A 57 3.20 -7.56 -3.48
C GLY A 57 3.08 -7.02 -4.90
N LEU A 58 3.31 -7.87 -5.87
CA LEU A 58 3.14 -7.58 -7.29
C LEU A 58 2.27 -8.67 -7.92
N LEU A 59 1.12 -8.27 -8.42
CA LEU A 59 0.12 -9.17 -9.02
C LEU A 59 -0.05 -8.84 -10.51
N SER A 60 0.10 -9.84 -11.38
CA SER A 60 -0.19 -9.63 -12.80
C SER A 60 -1.67 -9.40 -13.03
N CYS A 61 -2.00 -8.36 -13.78
CA CYS A 61 -3.35 -8.05 -14.22
C CYS A 61 -3.63 -8.50 -15.67
N VAL A 62 -2.70 -9.25 -16.26
CA VAL A 62 -2.86 -9.77 -17.63
C VAL A 62 -4.02 -10.75 -17.67
N GLY A 63 -4.91 -10.59 -18.66
CA GLY A 63 -6.12 -11.40 -18.77
C GLY A 63 -7.32 -10.88 -17.98
N GLN A 64 -7.12 -9.82 -17.19
CA GLN A 64 -8.22 -9.14 -16.51
C GLN A 64 -8.91 -8.12 -17.43
N ALA A 65 -10.14 -7.77 -17.10
CA ALA A 65 -10.93 -6.78 -17.84
C ALA A 65 -11.08 -5.50 -17.01
N PRO A 66 -10.95 -4.29 -17.60
CA PRO A 66 -10.55 -4.02 -18.98
C PRO A 66 -9.08 -4.34 -19.25
N PRO A 67 -8.72 -4.77 -20.48
CA PRO A 67 -7.33 -5.09 -20.83
C PRO A 67 -6.37 -3.91 -20.59
N GLY A 68 -5.18 -4.21 -20.08
CA GLY A 68 -4.17 -3.20 -19.79
C GLY A 68 -4.42 -2.40 -18.49
N THR A 69 -5.38 -2.82 -17.69
CA THR A 69 -5.69 -2.23 -16.37
C THR A 69 -5.69 -3.29 -15.28
N CYS A 70 -5.74 -2.84 -14.02
CA CYS A 70 -5.89 -3.71 -12.86
C CYS A 70 -7.28 -3.57 -12.20
N ASP A 71 -8.25 -3.00 -12.90
CA ASP A 71 -9.57 -2.72 -12.32
C ASP A 71 -10.34 -3.99 -11.94
N GLY A 72 -10.05 -5.10 -12.61
CA GLY A 72 -10.71 -6.40 -12.37
C GLY A 72 -10.09 -7.23 -11.24
N VAL A 73 -9.00 -6.78 -10.61
CA VAL A 73 -8.37 -7.53 -9.52
C VAL A 73 -8.80 -7.00 -8.15
N ASN A 74 -8.96 -7.92 -7.19
CA ASN A 74 -9.26 -7.57 -5.81
C ASN A 74 -8.02 -7.78 -4.93
N THR A 75 -7.27 -6.72 -4.73
CA THR A 75 -6.02 -6.77 -3.97
C THR A 75 -6.21 -6.90 -2.46
N THR A 76 -7.45 -6.84 -1.97
CA THR A 76 -7.76 -7.20 -0.58
C THR A 76 -7.81 -8.71 -0.36
N GLU A 77 -7.96 -9.49 -1.43
CA GLU A 77 -7.95 -10.96 -1.39
C GLU A 77 -6.59 -11.55 -1.73
N GLU A 78 -5.85 -10.88 -2.65
CA GLU A 78 -4.52 -11.34 -3.05
C GLU A 78 -3.64 -10.17 -3.49
N ILE A 79 -2.36 -10.19 -3.11
CA ILE A 79 -1.38 -9.19 -3.54
C ILE A 79 -0.33 -9.79 -4.49
N GLY A 80 -0.48 -11.06 -4.88
CA GLY A 80 0.40 -11.74 -5.80
C GLY A 80 1.74 -12.17 -5.19
N THR A 81 2.81 -12.03 -5.96
CA THR A 81 4.16 -12.36 -5.49
C THR A 81 4.61 -11.37 -4.43
N VAL A 82 4.95 -11.87 -3.25
CA VAL A 82 5.46 -11.03 -2.16
C VAL A 82 6.89 -10.62 -2.46
N LEU A 83 7.11 -9.32 -2.60
CA LEU A 83 8.43 -8.73 -2.84
C LEU A 83 9.15 -8.39 -1.52
N PHE A 84 8.38 -8.05 -0.49
CA PHE A 84 8.86 -7.77 0.85
C PHE A 84 7.75 -8.06 1.86
N ALA A 85 8.12 -8.58 3.02
CA ALA A 85 7.25 -8.67 4.18
C ALA A 85 8.10 -8.53 5.45
N GLY A 86 7.70 -7.61 6.33
CA GLY A 86 8.44 -7.38 7.55
C GLY A 86 7.99 -6.12 8.30
N PRO A 87 8.77 -5.70 9.31
CA PRO A 87 8.43 -4.54 10.12
C PRO A 87 8.32 -3.27 9.29
N TYR A 88 7.38 -2.42 9.68
CA TYR A 88 7.26 -1.04 9.19
C TYR A 88 7.64 -0.10 10.32
N THR A 89 8.78 0.55 10.18
CA THR A 89 9.36 1.47 11.17
C THR A 89 9.66 2.81 10.49
N PRO A 90 8.62 3.55 10.09
CA PRO A 90 8.82 4.79 9.35
C PRO A 90 9.51 5.84 10.21
N GLN A 91 10.30 6.71 9.57
CA GLN A 91 11.01 7.81 10.18
C GLN A 91 10.58 9.12 9.56
N LEU A 92 10.79 10.22 10.29
CA LEU A 92 10.42 11.54 9.81
C LEU A 92 11.14 11.85 8.49
N ARG A 93 10.35 12.30 7.52
CA ARG A 93 10.89 12.74 6.22
C ARG A 93 11.63 14.06 6.40
N PRO A 94 12.89 14.17 5.91
CA PRO A 94 13.63 15.42 6.01
C PRO A 94 12.86 16.60 5.39
N GLY A 95 12.70 17.68 6.16
CA GLY A 95 12.00 18.87 5.73
C GLY A 95 10.48 18.78 5.68
N GLY A 96 9.89 17.68 6.14
CA GLY A 96 8.43 17.44 6.16
C GLY A 96 7.93 17.03 7.53
N ALA A 97 6.61 16.81 7.62
CA ALA A 97 5.93 16.31 8.81
C ALA A 97 5.60 14.82 8.71
N ASP A 98 5.61 14.26 7.51
CA ASP A 98 5.23 12.88 7.27
C ASP A 98 6.34 11.90 7.63
N LEU A 99 5.94 10.69 8.00
CA LEU A 99 6.84 9.57 8.22
C LEU A 99 6.94 8.73 6.95
N PHE A 100 8.09 8.10 6.71
CA PHE A 100 8.27 7.25 5.53
C PHE A 100 9.29 6.15 5.78
N GLN A 101 9.21 5.12 4.96
CA GLN A 101 10.25 4.10 4.83
C GLN A 101 10.36 3.66 3.38
N ASN A 102 11.60 3.55 2.90
CA ASN A 102 11.93 3.04 1.58
C ASN A 102 12.20 1.54 1.65
N PHE A 103 11.65 0.81 0.69
CA PHE A 103 11.89 -0.62 0.51
C PHE A 103 12.46 -0.85 -0.88
N THR A 104 13.66 -1.41 -0.97
CA THR A 104 14.24 -1.81 -2.24
C THR A 104 13.79 -3.23 -2.57
N VAL A 105 13.10 -3.37 -3.68
CA VAL A 105 12.53 -4.64 -4.15
C VAL A 105 12.88 -4.86 -5.62
N SER A 106 12.64 -6.06 -6.13
CA SER A 106 12.92 -6.39 -7.52
C SER A 106 11.70 -7.01 -8.17
N VAL A 107 11.47 -6.69 -9.44
CA VAL A 107 10.52 -7.42 -10.26
C VAL A 107 11.04 -8.85 -10.41
N PRO A 108 10.24 -9.90 -10.12
CA PRO A 108 10.70 -11.28 -10.30
C PRO A 108 11.15 -11.56 -11.73
N ASP A 109 12.21 -12.34 -11.88
CA ASP A 109 12.63 -12.82 -13.19
C ASP A 109 11.50 -13.64 -13.81
N GLY A 110 11.20 -13.39 -15.09
CA GLY A 110 10.12 -14.10 -15.78
C GLY A 110 8.72 -13.62 -15.41
N PHE A 111 8.58 -12.51 -14.68
CA PHE A 111 7.27 -11.92 -14.44
C PHE A 111 6.59 -11.55 -15.75
N GLN A 112 5.29 -11.82 -15.85
CA GLN A 112 4.52 -11.62 -17.07
C GLN A 112 4.48 -10.14 -17.48
N ALA A 113 4.83 -9.85 -18.74
CA ALA A 113 4.75 -8.51 -19.30
C ALA A 113 3.29 -8.01 -19.35
N GLY A 114 3.08 -6.76 -19.00
CA GLY A 114 1.78 -6.12 -19.01
C GLY A 114 1.49 -5.35 -17.73
N ALA A 115 0.22 -5.00 -17.53
CA ALA A 115 -0.22 -4.32 -16.33
C ALA A 115 -0.06 -5.20 -15.09
N ALA A 116 0.37 -4.59 -13.99
CA ALA A 116 0.54 -5.26 -12.71
C ALA A 116 0.08 -4.35 -11.57
N ALA A 117 -0.55 -4.94 -10.58
CA ALA A 117 -0.94 -4.25 -9.35
C ALA A 117 0.21 -4.32 -8.34
N LEU A 118 0.78 -3.17 -8.02
CA LEU A 118 1.72 -3.01 -6.91
C LEU A 118 0.92 -2.65 -5.68
N SER A 119 0.96 -3.52 -4.67
CA SER A 119 0.15 -3.37 -3.46
C SER A 119 1.02 -3.29 -2.22
N VAL A 120 0.60 -2.47 -1.27
CA VAL A 120 1.16 -2.41 0.08
C VAL A 120 0.04 -2.75 1.06
N ALA A 121 0.18 -3.88 1.75
CA ALA A 121 -0.67 -4.26 2.87
C ALA A 121 -0.02 -3.74 4.16
N HIS A 122 -0.69 -2.84 4.85
CA HIS A 122 -0.19 -2.17 6.05
C HIS A 122 -1.00 -2.58 7.27
N PHE A 123 -0.30 -3.05 8.30
CA PHE A 123 -0.89 -3.38 9.60
C PHE A 123 -0.47 -2.36 10.66
N THR A 124 -1.47 -1.78 11.32
CA THR A 124 -1.27 -0.78 12.36
C THR A 124 -2.22 -0.99 13.53
N LEU A 125 -1.83 -0.51 14.71
CA LEU A 125 -2.67 -0.47 15.90
C LEU A 125 -3.05 0.98 16.17
N VAL A 126 -4.34 1.26 16.29
CA VAL A 126 -4.88 2.63 16.37
C VAL A 126 -5.47 2.90 17.76
N GLY A 127 -5.10 4.05 18.32
CA GLY A 127 -5.63 4.55 19.58
C GLY A 127 -5.08 3.84 20.81
N GLU A 128 -5.57 4.25 21.99
CA GLU A 128 -5.12 3.74 23.28
C GLU A 128 -5.43 2.25 23.50
N LEU A 129 -6.51 1.75 22.89
CA LEU A 129 -6.93 0.35 23.00
C LEU A 129 -6.28 -0.55 21.93
N ALA A 130 -5.34 -0.02 21.16
CA ALA A 130 -4.61 -0.76 20.14
C ALA A 130 -5.53 -1.52 19.18
N MET A 131 -6.48 -0.80 18.55
CA MET A 131 -7.40 -1.39 17.57
C MET A 131 -6.62 -1.86 16.34
N PRO A 132 -6.66 -3.15 15.99
CA PRO A 132 -5.94 -3.65 14.81
C PRO A 132 -6.63 -3.21 13.53
N VAL A 133 -5.84 -2.64 12.62
CA VAL A 133 -6.30 -2.21 11.29
C VAL A 133 -5.34 -2.76 10.25
N LEU A 134 -5.90 -3.45 9.26
CA LEU A 134 -5.21 -3.86 8.05
C LEU A 134 -5.81 -3.12 6.87
N GLU A 135 -4.97 -2.46 6.10
CA GLU A 135 -5.35 -1.80 4.85
C GLU A 135 -4.48 -2.27 3.70
N VAL A 136 -5.02 -2.24 2.49
CA VAL A 136 -4.25 -2.51 1.27
C VAL A 136 -4.43 -1.33 0.33
N ILE A 137 -3.33 -0.70 -0.04
CA ILE A 137 -3.29 0.32 -1.06
C ILE A 137 -2.60 -0.22 -2.30
N THR A 138 -3.08 0.16 -3.46
CA THR A 138 -2.65 -0.41 -4.74
C THR A 138 -2.52 0.68 -5.79
N GLU A 139 -1.51 0.53 -6.63
CA GLU A 139 -1.37 1.30 -7.85
C GLU A 139 -1.04 0.39 -9.03
N THR A 140 -1.35 0.82 -10.24
CA THR A 140 -1.00 0.09 -11.46
C THR A 140 0.39 0.53 -11.92
N VAL A 141 1.25 -0.47 -12.17
CA VAL A 141 2.54 -0.33 -12.83
C VAL A 141 2.56 -1.26 -14.06
N PHE A 142 3.61 -1.20 -14.85
CA PHE A 142 3.76 -2.04 -16.03
C PHE A 142 5.09 -2.79 -16.00
N VAL A 143 5.05 -4.02 -16.47
CA VAL A 143 6.27 -4.84 -16.69
C VAL A 143 6.46 -5.00 -18.19
N SER A 144 7.64 -4.67 -18.67
CA SER A 144 8.00 -4.75 -20.09
C SER A 144 8.32 -6.17 -20.56
#